data_988fd9b119d14fca18487161c063b1c2
#
_entry.id   988fd9b119d14fca18487161c063b1c2
#
_cell.length_a   1.000
_cell.length_b   1.000
_cell.length_c   1.000
_cell.angle_alpha   90.00
_cell.angle_beta   90.00
_cell.angle_gamma   90.00
#
_symmetry.space_group_name_H-M   'P 1'
#
loop_
_entity.id
_entity.type
_entity.pdbx_description
1 polymer ?
#
loop_
_entity_poly.entity_id
_entity_poly.type
_entity_poly.pdbx_seq_one_letter_code
_entity_poly.pdbx_strand_id
1 'polypeptide(L)'
;MMKRSAIFPIIAALLLPSCINSMVYNGSGKHMPDLTYGHTEHATSIRANDGTVLRGWFFNRGAGTPLVVFYGGNAMNVGNFTSIAAADPTRSYLLMNYRGYGGSEGKPSEASLVADARSCIAQARALMGTPGPLSLVGYSLGSGVAMQVAAGTKTASLILVCPFDSMTEVACNQVPFFPRILPMDDWKSSQYAPYITCPVTIMRAQTDDIVPAESTDRLIQSFPTTPTIKTYPADHNSIFACPQFTSDIMKALPLNRETDVEEA
;
A
#
# COMPACT_ATOMS: atom_id res chain seq x y z
N MET A 1 14.60 -32.03 40.27
CA MET A 1 14.12 -30.61 40.38
C MET A 1 14.37 -29.91 39.06
N MET A 2 13.37 -29.80 38.23
CA MET A 2 13.46 -29.16 36.90
C MET A 2 13.33 -27.65 37.05
N LYS A 3 14.30 -26.92 36.50
CA LYS A 3 14.31 -25.46 36.48
C LYS A 3 13.18 -24.91 35.59
N ARG A 4 12.06 -24.49 36.21
CA ARG A 4 10.88 -23.87 35.55
C ARG A 4 10.98 -22.38 35.37
N SER A 5 12.17 -21.76 35.44
CA SER A 5 12.30 -20.28 35.56
C SER A 5 12.73 -19.52 34.28
N ALA A 6 13.02 -20.21 33.18
CA ALA A 6 13.57 -19.51 31.99
C ALA A 6 12.59 -19.33 30.84
N ILE A 7 11.46 -20.06 30.82
CA ILE A 7 10.51 -20.01 29.69
C ILE A 7 9.53 -18.83 29.84
N PHE A 8 9.17 -18.47 31.06
CA PHE A 8 8.18 -17.43 31.34
C PHE A 8 8.59 -16.01 30.88
N PRO A 9 9.84 -15.55 31.06
CA PRO A 9 10.24 -14.22 30.59
C PRO A 9 10.39 -14.12 29.07
N ILE A 10 10.69 -15.23 28.36
CA ILE A 10 10.79 -15.24 26.91
C ILE A 10 9.41 -15.13 26.26
N ILE A 11 8.41 -15.81 26.80
CA ILE A 11 7.01 -15.72 26.35
C ILE A 11 6.43 -14.34 26.64
N ALA A 12 6.72 -13.75 27.80
CA ALA A 12 6.29 -12.39 28.14
C ALA A 12 6.95 -11.30 27.27
N ALA A 13 8.20 -11.48 26.87
CA ALA A 13 8.88 -10.55 25.94
C ALA A 13 8.29 -10.62 24.52
N LEU A 14 7.81 -11.78 24.07
CA LEU A 14 7.13 -11.95 22.78
C LEU A 14 5.70 -11.37 22.78
N LEU A 15 5.13 -11.05 23.94
CA LEU A 15 3.79 -10.47 24.07
C LEU A 15 3.77 -8.95 24.10
N LEU A 16 4.93 -8.28 24.01
CA LEU A 16 4.96 -6.81 23.90
C LEU A 16 4.48 -6.40 22.50
N PRO A 17 3.51 -5.48 22.37
CA PRO A 17 3.00 -5.01 21.09
C PRO A 17 4.08 -4.57 20.12
N SER A 18 5.15 -3.95 20.62
CA SER A 18 6.31 -3.52 19.83
C SER A 18 7.08 -4.67 19.19
N CYS A 19 7.18 -5.83 19.86
CA CYS A 19 7.84 -7.01 19.30
C CYS A 19 6.99 -7.68 18.23
N ILE A 20 5.68 -7.71 18.43
CA ILE A 20 4.73 -8.30 17.47
C ILE A 20 4.64 -7.42 16.23
N ASN A 21 4.51 -6.11 16.39
CA ASN A 21 4.47 -5.18 15.27
C ASN A 21 5.79 -5.18 14.46
N SER A 22 6.93 -5.53 15.06
CA SER A 22 8.18 -5.72 14.30
C SER A 22 8.09 -6.89 13.30
N MET A 23 7.20 -7.86 13.51
CA MET A 23 6.92 -8.94 12.54
C MET A 23 6.06 -8.41 11.38
N VAL A 24 5.09 -7.52 11.67
CA VAL A 24 4.26 -6.87 10.65
C VAL A 24 5.11 -5.94 9.79
N TYR A 25 6.09 -5.24 10.37
CA TYR A 25 6.93 -4.24 9.69
C TYR A 25 8.38 -4.70 9.57
N ASN A 26 8.62 -5.91 9.10
CA ASN A 26 9.96 -6.51 9.04
C ASN A 26 10.91 -5.80 8.04
N GLY A 27 10.40 -4.97 7.16
CA GLY A 27 11.15 -4.11 6.26
C GLY A 27 11.67 -2.82 6.90
N SER A 28 11.13 -2.45 8.08
CA SER A 28 11.56 -1.26 8.80
C SER A 28 13.00 -1.40 9.32
N GLY A 29 13.78 -0.33 9.19
CA GLY A 29 15.20 -0.31 9.63
C GLY A 29 16.16 -1.10 8.73
N LYS A 30 15.71 -1.82 7.72
CA LYS A 30 16.59 -2.39 6.72
C LYS A 30 17.06 -1.29 5.79
N HIS A 31 18.37 -1.29 5.53
CA HIS A 31 18.99 -0.34 4.60
C HIS A 31 18.46 -0.68 3.19
N MET A 32 17.35 -0.05 2.82
CA MET A 32 16.91 -0.04 1.43
C MET A 32 17.79 0.99 0.71
N PRO A 33 18.17 0.75 -0.56
CA PRO A 33 18.92 1.75 -1.30
C PRO A 33 18.20 3.09 -1.17
N ASP A 34 18.96 4.13 -0.84
CA ASP A 34 18.41 5.48 -0.72
C ASP A 34 17.90 5.99 -2.08
N LEU A 35 17.54 7.26 -2.15
CA LEU A 35 17.03 7.88 -3.37
C LEU A 35 18.01 7.89 -4.56
N THR A 36 19.19 7.27 -4.44
CA THR A 36 20.13 7.03 -5.55
C THR A 36 19.65 5.93 -6.51
N TYR A 37 18.60 5.17 -6.11
CA TYR A 37 18.01 4.13 -6.95
C TYR A 37 16.87 4.68 -7.81
N GLY A 38 16.89 4.39 -9.11
CA GLY A 38 15.85 4.81 -10.04
C GLY A 38 16.01 6.24 -10.57
N HIS A 39 14.90 6.92 -10.76
CA HIS A 39 14.83 8.28 -11.35
C HIS A 39 15.11 9.34 -10.29
N THR A 40 16.39 9.60 -10.00
CA THR A 40 16.84 10.53 -8.93
C THR A 40 16.39 11.96 -9.16
N GLU A 41 16.14 12.37 -10.41
CA GLU A 41 15.62 13.68 -10.79
C GLU A 41 14.20 13.96 -10.25
N HIS A 42 13.46 12.91 -9.87
CA HIS A 42 12.14 12.99 -9.26
C HIS A 42 12.16 12.69 -7.76
N ALA A 43 13.35 12.50 -7.17
CA ALA A 43 13.48 12.26 -5.75
C ALA A 43 12.92 13.42 -4.92
N THR A 44 12.17 13.11 -3.89
CA THR A 44 11.50 14.10 -3.05
C THR A 44 11.49 13.69 -1.59
N SER A 45 11.27 14.67 -0.74
CA SER A 45 10.98 14.43 0.68
C SER A 45 9.75 15.23 1.10
N ILE A 46 8.89 14.59 1.86
CA ILE A 46 7.69 15.17 2.42
C ILE A 46 7.78 15.11 3.93
N ARG A 47 7.43 16.20 4.61
CA ARG A 47 7.35 16.23 6.07
C ARG A 47 5.93 15.90 6.50
N ALA A 48 5.78 14.80 7.23
CA ALA A 48 4.51 14.40 7.84
C ALA A 48 4.06 15.42 8.90
N ASN A 49 2.79 15.34 9.31
CA ASN A 49 2.22 16.31 10.26
C ASN A 49 2.92 16.31 11.64
N ASP A 50 3.55 15.21 12.03
CA ASP A 50 4.32 15.07 13.26
C ASP A 50 5.81 15.49 13.11
N GLY A 51 6.18 15.99 11.93
CA GLY A 51 7.54 16.42 11.61
C GLY A 51 8.44 15.35 11.01
N THR A 52 8.02 14.08 10.99
CA THR A 52 8.79 12.97 10.39
C THR A 52 9.06 13.22 8.92
N VAL A 53 10.31 13.06 8.48
CA VAL A 53 10.69 13.21 7.07
C VAL A 53 10.51 11.87 6.34
N LEU A 54 9.66 11.88 5.35
CA LEU A 54 9.40 10.74 4.44
C LEU A 54 10.12 11.00 3.12
N ARG A 55 10.68 9.96 2.53
CA ARG A 55 11.47 10.02 1.30
C ARG A 55 10.86 9.15 0.21
N GLY A 56 10.94 9.62 -1.04
CA GLY A 56 10.37 8.90 -2.18
C GLY A 56 10.54 9.66 -3.48
N TRP A 57 9.60 9.52 -4.39
CA TRP A 57 9.62 10.13 -5.72
C TRP A 57 8.28 10.79 -6.03
N PHE A 58 8.35 11.94 -6.66
CA PHE A 58 7.18 12.66 -7.15
C PHE A 58 7.34 13.07 -8.61
N PHE A 59 6.69 12.34 -9.49
CA PHE A 59 6.59 12.66 -10.92
C PHE A 59 5.43 13.64 -11.10
N ASN A 60 5.70 14.94 -10.94
CA ASN A 60 4.69 15.99 -11.11
C ASN A 60 4.58 16.37 -12.60
N ARG A 61 3.43 16.07 -13.22
CA ARG A 61 3.13 16.42 -14.63
C ARG A 61 2.30 17.70 -14.75
N GLY A 62 2.12 18.43 -13.65
CA GLY A 62 1.45 19.72 -13.62
C GLY A 62 -0.03 19.70 -13.23
N ALA A 63 -0.62 20.88 -13.27
CA ALA A 63 -1.99 21.10 -12.87
C ALA A 63 -2.99 20.29 -13.71
N GLY A 64 -4.05 19.81 -13.07
CA GLY A 64 -5.13 19.07 -13.72
C GLY A 64 -4.81 17.60 -14.04
N THR A 65 -3.55 17.17 -14.01
CA THR A 65 -3.24 15.77 -14.29
C THR A 65 -3.76 14.83 -13.20
N PRO A 66 -4.19 13.59 -13.54
CA PRO A 66 -4.55 12.60 -12.52
C PRO A 66 -3.35 12.31 -11.61
N LEU A 67 -3.59 12.16 -10.32
CA LEU A 67 -2.57 11.76 -9.35
C LEU A 67 -2.73 10.29 -9.01
N VAL A 68 -1.71 9.49 -9.24
CA VAL A 68 -1.60 8.09 -8.83
C VAL A 68 -0.68 8.02 -7.61
N VAL A 69 -1.16 7.44 -6.52
CA VAL A 69 -0.35 7.18 -5.33
C VAL A 69 -0.17 5.68 -5.18
N PHE A 70 1.09 5.24 -5.13
CA PHE A 70 1.43 3.83 -4.95
C PHE A 70 1.93 3.57 -3.52
N TYR A 71 1.32 2.59 -2.87
CA TYR A 71 1.68 2.09 -1.55
C TYR A 71 2.33 0.72 -1.70
N GLY A 72 3.59 0.61 -1.36
CA GLY A 72 4.38 -0.62 -1.49
C GLY A 72 4.00 -1.69 -0.49
N GLY A 73 4.45 -2.91 -0.74
CA GLY A 73 4.38 -4.02 0.20
C GLY A 73 5.38 -3.89 1.35
N ASN A 74 5.29 -4.81 2.31
CA ASN A 74 6.26 -4.90 3.39
C ASN A 74 7.66 -5.20 2.81
N ALA A 75 8.68 -4.50 3.31
CA ALA A 75 10.07 -4.59 2.81
C ALA A 75 10.27 -4.21 1.31
N MET A 76 9.25 -3.68 0.63
CA MET A 76 9.39 -3.24 -0.76
C MET A 76 10.06 -1.87 -0.84
N ASN A 77 11.02 -1.71 -1.75
CA ASN A 77 11.46 -0.41 -2.21
C ASN A 77 10.50 0.11 -3.28
N VAL A 78 9.75 1.18 -2.98
CA VAL A 78 8.80 1.75 -3.94
C VAL A 78 9.48 2.34 -5.18
N GLY A 79 10.79 2.56 -5.14
CA GLY A 79 11.61 2.93 -6.29
C GLY A 79 11.51 1.95 -7.47
N ASN A 80 11.17 0.68 -7.21
CA ASN A 80 10.92 -0.30 -8.27
C ASN A 80 9.73 0.09 -9.18
N PHE A 81 8.84 0.97 -8.71
CA PHE A 81 7.69 1.45 -9.49
C PHE A 81 8.01 2.70 -10.32
N THR A 82 9.19 3.31 -10.14
CA THR A 82 9.58 4.55 -10.84
C THR A 82 9.62 4.39 -12.34
N SER A 83 9.99 3.21 -12.87
CA SER A 83 10.01 2.95 -14.31
C SER A 83 8.61 3.04 -14.94
N ILE A 84 7.57 2.59 -14.23
CA ILE A 84 6.18 2.72 -14.68
C ILE A 84 5.77 4.20 -14.68
N ALA A 85 6.10 4.93 -13.61
CA ALA A 85 5.80 6.35 -13.48
C ALA A 85 6.53 7.19 -14.54
N ALA A 86 7.79 6.86 -14.85
CA ALA A 86 8.58 7.53 -15.87
C ALA A 86 8.02 7.31 -17.28
N ALA A 87 7.56 6.08 -17.56
CA ALA A 87 6.99 5.71 -18.86
C ALA A 87 5.60 6.31 -19.13
N ASP A 88 4.92 6.83 -18.11
CA ASP A 88 3.61 7.47 -18.25
C ASP A 88 3.69 9.00 -18.16
N PRO A 89 3.63 9.73 -19.29
CA PRO A 89 3.62 11.18 -19.30
C PRO A 89 2.25 11.80 -18.97
N THR A 90 1.20 11.00 -18.87
CA THR A 90 -0.20 11.48 -18.78
C THR A 90 -0.69 11.65 -17.35
N ARG A 91 -0.01 11.04 -16.36
CA ARG A 91 -0.38 11.07 -14.95
C ARG A 91 0.79 11.49 -14.08
N SER A 92 0.50 12.17 -12.98
CA SER A 92 1.45 12.41 -11.89
C SER A 92 1.49 11.20 -10.98
N TYR A 93 2.68 10.87 -10.44
CA TYR A 93 2.86 9.72 -9.56
C TYR A 93 3.55 10.12 -8.27
N LEU A 94 3.00 9.69 -7.14
CA LEU A 94 3.60 9.83 -5.82
C LEU A 94 3.96 8.45 -5.27
N LEU A 95 5.24 8.21 -5.05
CA LEU A 95 5.82 6.96 -4.61
C LEU A 95 6.62 7.25 -3.33
N MET A 96 6.02 7.06 -2.15
CA MET A 96 6.68 7.36 -0.88
C MET A 96 7.00 6.09 -0.11
N ASN A 97 8.25 5.99 0.36
CA ASN A 97 8.59 4.97 1.33
C ASN A 97 7.91 5.28 2.66
N TYR A 98 7.41 4.25 3.32
CA TYR A 98 6.84 4.38 4.66
C TYR A 98 7.88 4.91 5.66
N ARG A 99 7.40 5.51 6.75
CA ARG A 99 8.29 5.82 7.88
C ARG A 99 9.06 4.57 8.32
N GLY A 100 10.37 4.73 8.56
CA GLY A 100 11.28 3.63 8.87
C GLY A 100 11.73 2.77 7.69
N TYR A 101 11.27 3.07 6.44
CA TYR A 101 11.66 2.36 5.21
C TYR A 101 12.40 3.31 4.27
N GLY A 102 13.31 2.77 3.46
CA GLY A 102 13.92 3.46 2.32
C GLY A 102 14.49 4.85 2.62
N GLY A 103 15.10 5.05 3.78
CA GLY A 103 15.65 6.32 4.22
C GLY A 103 14.63 7.29 4.83
N SER A 104 13.34 6.96 4.89
CA SER A 104 12.34 7.69 5.67
C SER A 104 12.60 7.54 7.17
N GLU A 105 12.37 8.62 7.93
CA GLU A 105 12.53 8.62 9.36
C GLU A 105 11.38 7.91 10.09
N GLY A 106 11.50 7.75 11.41
CA GLY A 106 10.44 7.32 12.31
C GLY A 106 10.26 5.80 12.39
N LYS A 107 9.17 5.38 13.04
CA LYS A 107 8.80 3.97 13.22
C LYS A 107 7.38 3.74 12.69
N PRO A 108 7.14 2.64 11.93
CA PRO A 108 5.85 2.36 11.36
C PRO A 108 4.83 1.89 12.40
N SER A 109 3.58 2.26 12.19
CA SER A 109 2.38 1.68 12.79
C SER A 109 1.22 1.91 11.83
N GLU A 110 0.14 1.14 11.95
CA GLU A 110 -1.06 1.30 11.11
C GLU A 110 -1.55 2.75 11.10
N ALA A 111 -1.74 3.33 12.28
CA ALA A 111 -2.21 4.70 12.40
C ALA A 111 -1.26 5.72 11.76
N SER A 112 0.06 5.55 11.95
CA SER A 112 1.03 6.48 11.41
C SER A 112 1.16 6.39 9.89
N LEU A 113 1.15 5.17 9.32
CA LEU A 113 1.23 4.99 7.88
C LEU A 113 0.02 5.61 7.15
N VAL A 114 -1.18 5.47 7.71
CA VAL A 114 -2.40 6.08 7.15
C VAL A 114 -2.37 7.61 7.28
N ALA A 115 -1.91 8.14 8.41
CA ALA A 115 -1.76 9.59 8.61
C ALA A 115 -0.73 10.18 7.62
N ASP A 116 0.41 9.51 7.44
CA ASP A 116 1.45 9.89 6.47
C ASP A 116 0.91 9.88 5.04
N ALA A 117 0.20 8.83 4.67
CA ALA A 117 -0.38 8.69 3.34
C ALA A 117 -1.30 9.88 3.00
N ARG A 118 -2.17 10.27 3.93
CA ARG A 118 -3.05 11.44 3.78
C ARG A 118 -2.28 12.75 3.69
N SER A 119 -1.26 12.93 4.53
CA SER A 119 -0.38 14.10 4.50
C SER A 119 0.38 14.22 3.18
N CYS A 120 0.91 13.11 2.68
CA CYS A 120 1.62 13.06 1.40
C CYS A 120 0.71 13.41 0.22
N ILE A 121 -0.52 12.90 0.19
CA ILE A 121 -1.51 13.25 -0.84
C ILE A 121 -1.82 14.75 -0.80
N ALA A 122 -2.06 15.31 0.39
CA ALA A 122 -2.39 16.73 0.54
C ALA A 122 -1.27 17.63 0.03
N GLN A 123 -0.01 17.31 0.37
CA GLN A 123 1.15 18.09 -0.06
C GLN A 123 1.42 17.92 -1.56
N ALA A 124 1.30 16.70 -2.11
CA ALA A 124 1.45 16.49 -3.56
C ALA A 124 0.40 17.29 -4.35
N ARG A 125 -0.86 17.29 -3.90
CA ARG A 125 -1.93 18.08 -4.52
C ARG A 125 -1.68 19.59 -4.43
N ALA A 126 -1.15 20.07 -3.30
CA ALA A 126 -0.77 21.48 -3.16
C ALA A 126 0.35 21.87 -4.15
N LEU A 127 1.34 20.99 -4.35
CA LEU A 127 2.42 21.21 -5.32
C LEU A 127 1.96 21.13 -6.77
N MET A 128 0.89 20.40 -7.06
CA MET A 128 0.31 20.36 -8.42
C MET A 128 -0.54 21.60 -8.73
N GLY A 129 -0.95 22.37 -7.74
CA GLY A 129 -1.90 23.48 -7.87
C GLY A 129 -3.33 22.99 -8.00
N THR A 130 -3.87 22.86 -9.22
CA THR A 130 -5.20 22.26 -9.44
C THR A 130 -5.06 20.75 -9.52
N PRO A 131 -5.54 19.97 -8.53
CA PRO A 131 -5.41 18.52 -8.56
C PRO A 131 -6.44 17.89 -9.50
N GLY A 132 -5.98 16.93 -10.30
CA GLY A 132 -6.84 16.03 -11.05
C GLY A 132 -7.42 14.89 -10.20
N PRO A 133 -8.06 13.90 -10.84
CA PRO A 133 -8.56 12.71 -10.16
C PRO A 133 -7.47 11.98 -9.38
N LEU A 134 -7.82 11.45 -8.19
CA LEU A 134 -6.92 10.65 -7.36
C LEU A 134 -7.16 9.17 -7.59
N SER A 135 -6.11 8.42 -7.89
CA SER A 135 -6.12 6.96 -7.91
C SER A 135 -5.14 6.41 -6.89
N LEU A 136 -5.53 5.34 -6.21
CA LEU A 136 -4.71 4.68 -5.21
C LEU A 136 -4.37 3.27 -5.69
N VAL A 137 -3.11 2.90 -5.58
CA VAL A 137 -2.61 1.56 -5.89
C VAL A 137 -1.92 1.04 -4.64
N GLY A 138 -2.36 -0.10 -4.12
CA GLY A 138 -1.78 -0.71 -2.92
C GLY A 138 -1.39 -2.16 -3.15
N TYR A 139 -0.14 -2.52 -2.84
CA TYR A 139 0.37 -3.88 -2.93
C TYR A 139 0.57 -4.48 -1.54
N SER A 140 0.04 -5.68 -1.29
CA SER A 140 0.23 -6.41 -0.02
C SER A 140 -0.08 -5.52 1.19
N LEU A 141 0.85 -5.23 2.09
CA LEU A 141 0.68 -4.26 3.19
C LEU A 141 0.09 -2.93 2.71
N GLY A 142 0.53 -2.47 1.54
CA GLY A 142 0.03 -1.22 0.94
C GLY A 142 -1.44 -1.28 0.54
N SER A 143 -2.01 -2.47 0.34
CA SER A 143 -3.45 -2.60 0.11
C SER A 143 -4.26 -2.17 1.34
N GLY A 144 -3.78 -2.50 2.55
CA GLY A 144 -4.38 -2.04 3.80
C GLY A 144 -4.31 -0.51 3.95
N VAL A 145 -3.16 0.10 3.58
CA VAL A 145 -3.03 1.58 3.57
C VAL A 145 -4.00 2.19 2.56
N ALA A 146 -4.02 1.69 1.31
CA ALA A 146 -4.88 2.19 0.25
C ALA A 146 -6.36 2.11 0.61
N MET A 147 -6.81 1.00 1.22
CA MET A 147 -8.18 0.79 1.70
C MET A 147 -8.61 1.86 2.71
N GLN A 148 -7.78 2.10 3.74
CA GLN A 148 -8.10 3.08 4.79
C GLN A 148 -8.07 4.52 4.30
N VAL A 149 -7.20 4.82 3.34
CA VAL A 149 -7.17 6.14 2.70
C VAL A 149 -8.39 6.33 1.81
N ALA A 150 -8.73 5.35 0.97
CA ALA A 150 -9.88 5.40 0.06
C ALA A 150 -11.21 5.55 0.79
N ALA A 151 -11.39 4.89 1.94
CA ALA A 151 -12.60 4.99 2.74
C ALA A 151 -12.88 6.42 3.28
N GLY A 152 -11.86 7.26 3.39
CA GLY A 152 -11.98 8.64 3.90
C GLY A 152 -11.58 9.74 2.91
N THR A 153 -11.34 9.39 1.63
CA THR A 153 -10.84 10.35 0.63
C THR A 153 -11.55 10.11 -0.71
N LYS A 154 -12.04 11.18 -1.33
CA LYS A 154 -12.62 11.08 -2.69
C LYS A 154 -11.56 10.54 -3.66
N THR A 155 -11.80 9.33 -4.16
CA THR A 155 -10.89 8.56 -4.99
C THR A 155 -11.59 8.21 -6.31
N ALA A 156 -10.89 8.31 -7.42
CA ALA A 156 -11.41 8.02 -8.75
C ALA A 156 -11.31 6.52 -9.08
N SER A 157 -10.26 5.83 -8.60
CA SER A 157 -10.13 4.38 -8.70
C SER A 157 -9.23 3.83 -7.58
N LEU A 158 -9.47 2.59 -7.18
CA LEU A 158 -8.67 1.86 -6.20
C LEU A 158 -8.20 0.54 -6.82
N ILE A 159 -6.89 0.34 -6.88
CA ILE A 159 -6.28 -0.88 -7.38
C ILE A 159 -5.56 -1.57 -6.22
N LEU A 160 -5.93 -2.80 -5.96
CA LEU A 160 -5.39 -3.62 -4.87
C LEU A 160 -4.68 -4.84 -5.46
N VAL A 161 -3.38 -4.95 -5.18
CA VAL A 161 -2.54 -6.05 -5.65
C VAL A 161 -2.23 -6.97 -4.48
N CYS A 162 -2.58 -8.25 -4.61
CA CYS A 162 -2.47 -9.27 -3.55
C CYS A 162 -3.02 -8.78 -2.20
N PRO A 163 -4.28 -8.27 -2.14
CA PRO A 163 -4.84 -7.71 -0.94
C PRO A 163 -5.34 -8.79 0.02
N PHE A 164 -5.45 -8.43 1.30
CA PHE A 164 -5.93 -9.27 2.39
C PHE A 164 -7.10 -8.61 3.15
N ASP A 165 -7.92 -9.43 3.81
CA ASP A 165 -9.02 -8.98 4.68
C ASP A 165 -8.53 -8.47 6.03
N SER A 166 -7.51 -9.13 6.61
CA SER A 166 -6.83 -8.69 7.83
C SER A 166 -5.41 -9.25 7.94
N MET A 167 -4.53 -8.55 8.65
CA MET A 167 -3.16 -9.00 8.87
C MET A 167 -3.12 -10.24 9.80
N THR A 168 -4.08 -10.38 10.68
CA THR A 168 -4.21 -11.60 11.51
C THR A 168 -4.37 -12.84 10.64
N GLU A 169 -5.17 -12.80 9.57
CA GLU A 169 -5.33 -13.95 8.67
C GLU A 169 -4.02 -14.26 7.91
N VAL A 170 -3.31 -13.25 7.47
CA VAL A 170 -1.98 -13.43 6.86
C VAL A 170 -1.01 -14.06 7.87
N ALA A 171 -0.96 -13.57 9.10
CA ALA A 171 -0.09 -14.11 10.14
C ALA A 171 -0.44 -15.58 10.50
N CYS A 172 -1.73 -15.91 10.59
CA CYS A 172 -2.19 -17.28 10.84
C CYS A 172 -1.80 -18.26 9.71
N ASN A 173 -1.74 -17.77 8.46
CA ASN A 173 -1.29 -18.58 7.35
C ASN A 173 0.23 -18.82 7.38
N GLN A 174 1.00 -17.82 7.79
CA GLN A 174 2.47 -17.87 7.77
C GLN A 174 3.06 -18.55 9.02
N VAL A 175 2.38 -18.47 10.16
CA VAL A 175 2.88 -18.98 11.45
C VAL A 175 1.89 -20.01 12.02
N PRO A 176 2.27 -21.30 12.08
CA PRO A 176 1.43 -22.33 12.70
C PRO A 176 1.06 -21.96 14.15
N PHE A 177 -0.21 -22.14 14.50
CA PHE A 177 -0.75 -21.84 15.83
C PHE A 177 -0.62 -20.36 16.26
N PHE A 178 -0.56 -19.42 15.31
CA PHE A 178 -0.51 -17.98 15.62
C PHE A 178 -1.71 -17.58 16.50
N PRO A 179 -1.48 -16.97 17.69
CA PRO A 179 -2.56 -16.60 18.58
C PRO A 179 -3.31 -15.37 18.06
N ARG A 180 -4.55 -15.54 17.60
CA ARG A 180 -5.39 -14.48 17.01
C ARG A 180 -5.68 -13.28 17.93
N ILE A 181 -5.41 -13.42 19.24
CA ILE A 181 -5.66 -12.39 20.25
C ILE A 181 -4.45 -11.49 20.52
N LEU A 182 -3.34 -11.71 19.79
CA LEU A 182 -2.15 -10.88 19.98
C LEU A 182 -2.43 -9.42 19.58
N PRO A 183 -1.98 -8.45 20.41
CA PRO A 183 -2.14 -7.04 20.11
C PRO A 183 -1.15 -6.64 19.01
N MET A 184 -1.61 -6.63 17.76
CA MET A 184 -0.84 -6.21 16.58
C MET A 184 -1.65 -5.23 15.74
N ASP A 185 -0.97 -4.49 14.88
CA ASP A 185 -1.61 -3.72 13.82
C ASP A 185 -2.27 -4.69 12.83
N ASP A 186 -3.59 -4.78 12.85
CA ASP A 186 -4.31 -5.87 12.18
C ASP A 186 -4.74 -5.52 10.75
N TRP A 187 -4.70 -4.24 10.38
CA TRP A 187 -5.05 -3.83 9.01
C TRP A 187 -6.36 -4.46 8.53
N LYS A 188 -7.44 -4.30 9.30
CA LYS A 188 -8.76 -4.90 9.01
C LYS A 188 -9.40 -4.31 7.76
N SER A 189 -8.85 -4.64 6.58
CA SER A 189 -9.26 -4.07 5.29
C SER A 189 -10.75 -4.27 5.02
N SER A 190 -11.33 -5.42 5.38
CA SER A 190 -12.75 -5.70 5.19
C SER A 190 -13.70 -4.71 5.91
N GLN A 191 -13.25 -4.09 7.00
CA GLN A 191 -14.05 -3.09 7.72
C GLN A 191 -14.18 -1.76 6.96
N TYR A 192 -13.25 -1.47 6.05
CA TYR A 192 -13.24 -0.24 5.25
C TYR A 192 -13.93 -0.41 3.89
N ALA A 193 -14.06 -1.64 3.40
CA ALA A 193 -14.68 -1.92 2.10
C ALA A 193 -16.10 -1.31 1.92
N PRO A 194 -17.00 -1.32 2.95
CA PRO A 194 -18.33 -0.72 2.83
C PRO A 194 -18.34 0.79 2.55
N TYR A 195 -17.24 1.49 2.86
CA TYR A 195 -17.12 2.94 2.69
C TYR A 195 -16.47 3.34 1.37
N ILE A 196 -16.04 2.37 0.54
CA ILE A 196 -15.37 2.62 -0.73
C ILE A 196 -16.42 2.69 -1.83
N THR A 197 -16.55 3.85 -2.46
CA THR A 197 -17.57 4.14 -3.47
C THR A 197 -17.01 4.25 -4.89
N CYS A 198 -15.68 4.25 -5.05
CA CYS A 198 -15.03 4.29 -6.36
C CYS A 198 -14.94 2.88 -6.98
N PRO A 199 -14.71 2.79 -8.31
CA PRO A 199 -14.36 1.53 -8.96
C PRO A 199 -13.15 0.87 -8.31
N VAL A 200 -13.24 -0.44 -8.01
CA VAL A 200 -12.16 -1.22 -7.41
C VAL A 200 -11.71 -2.31 -8.38
N THR A 201 -10.39 -2.43 -8.56
CA THR A 201 -9.77 -3.54 -9.28
C THR A 201 -8.89 -4.33 -8.32
N ILE A 202 -9.10 -5.64 -8.23
CA ILE A 202 -8.27 -6.56 -7.45
C ILE A 202 -7.43 -7.38 -8.41
N MET A 203 -6.11 -7.33 -8.22
CA MET A 203 -5.11 -8.09 -8.94
C MET A 203 -4.53 -9.13 -8.00
N ARG A 204 -4.82 -10.42 -8.24
CA ARG A 204 -4.40 -11.51 -7.35
C ARG A 204 -3.46 -12.48 -8.04
N ALA A 205 -2.48 -12.98 -7.29
CA ALA A 205 -1.62 -14.06 -7.73
C ALA A 205 -2.34 -15.40 -7.57
N GLN A 206 -2.21 -16.28 -8.56
CA GLN A 206 -2.89 -17.58 -8.57
C GLN A 206 -2.33 -18.52 -7.51
N THR A 207 -1.03 -18.42 -7.24
CA THR A 207 -0.32 -19.24 -6.26
C THR A 207 0.32 -18.37 -5.19
N ASP A 208 -0.49 -17.44 -4.63
CA ASP A 208 -0.04 -16.54 -3.56
C ASP A 208 0.32 -17.36 -2.31
N ASP A 209 1.60 -17.36 -1.94
CA ASP A 209 2.16 -18.10 -0.83
C ASP A 209 2.21 -17.29 0.48
N ILE A 210 1.87 -16.00 0.42
CA ILE A 210 1.85 -15.07 1.55
C ILE A 210 0.42 -14.78 2.00
N VAL A 211 -0.43 -14.32 1.08
CA VAL A 211 -1.83 -14.00 1.37
C VAL A 211 -2.72 -15.17 0.94
N PRO A 212 -3.42 -15.83 1.88
CA PRO A 212 -4.33 -16.92 1.53
C PRO A 212 -5.43 -16.45 0.57
N ALA A 213 -5.77 -17.26 -0.42
CA ALA A 213 -6.83 -16.95 -1.38
C ALA A 213 -8.15 -16.62 -0.68
N GLU A 214 -8.47 -17.34 0.41
CA GLU A 214 -9.68 -17.14 1.22
C GLU A 214 -9.70 -15.76 1.90
N SER A 215 -8.54 -15.19 2.26
CA SER A 215 -8.43 -13.84 2.80
C SER A 215 -8.83 -12.80 1.76
N THR A 216 -8.32 -12.92 0.53
CA THR A 216 -8.73 -12.08 -0.59
C THR A 216 -10.21 -12.26 -0.94
N ASP A 217 -10.73 -13.48 -0.91
CA ASP A 217 -12.14 -13.78 -1.21
C ASP A 217 -13.08 -13.16 -0.16
N ARG A 218 -12.74 -13.19 1.13
CA ARG A 218 -13.50 -12.49 2.19
C ARG A 218 -13.47 -10.97 1.99
N LEU A 219 -12.33 -10.42 1.59
CA LEU A 219 -12.24 -9.01 1.27
C LEU A 219 -13.14 -8.64 0.09
N ILE A 220 -13.14 -9.42 -1.00
CA ILE A 220 -14.01 -9.21 -2.16
C ILE A 220 -15.48 -9.16 -1.75
N GLN A 221 -15.91 -10.09 -0.90
CA GLN A 221 -17.29 -10.19 -0.42
C GLN A 221 -17.73 -9.01 0.46
N SER A 222 -16.76 -8.28 1.04
CA SER A 222 -17.06 -7.13 1.92
C SER A 222 -17.33 -5.83 1.16
N PHE A 223 -17.05 -5.75 -0.14
CA PHE A 223 -17.38 -4.57 -0.94
C PHE A 223 -18.86 -4.52 -1.31
N PRO A 224 -19.48 -3.32 -1.27
CA PRO A 224 -20.90 -3.14 -1.65
C PRO A 224 -21.14 -3.38 -3.16
N THR A 225 -20.12 -3.17 -3.98
CA THR A 225 -20.14 -3.44 -5.42
C THR A 225 -18.98 -4.39 -5.73
N THR A 226 -19.25 -5.44 -6.48
CA THR A 226 -18.26 -6.45 -6.82
C THR A 226 -17.07 -5.82 -7.56
N PRO A 227 -15.83 -5.94 -7.04
CA PRO A 227 -14.64 -5.46 -7.72
C PRO A 227 -14.40 -6.15 -9.07
N THR A 228 -13.68 -5.47 -9.97
CA THR A 228 -13.09 -6.14 -11.15
C THR A 228 -11.92 -7.02 -10.67
N ILE A 229 -11.92 -8.29 -11.03
CA ILE A 229 -10.88 -9.24 -10.59
C ILE A 229 -9.99 -9.63 -11.75
N LYS A 230 -8.68 -9.55 -11.55
CA LYS A 230 -7.64 -10.04 -12.45
C LYS A 230 -6.79 -11.07 -11.71
N THR A 231 -6.62 -12.27 -12.27
CA THR A 231 -5.78 -13.33 -11.71
C THR A 231 -4.59 -13.57 -12.62
N TYR A 232 -3.40 -13.64 -12.02
CA TYR A 232 -2.13 -13.80 -12.73
C TYR A 232 -1.47 -15.14 -12.36
N PRO A 233 -0.86 -15.86 -13.31
CA PRO A 233 -0.15 -17.11 -13.07
C PRO A 233 1.21 -16.81 -12.40
N ALA A 234 1.18 -16.39 -11.15
CA ALA A 234 2.31 -15.91 -10.35
C ALA A 234 2.11 -16.25 -8.88
N ASP A 235 3.20 -16.17 -8.12
CA ASP A 235 3.19 -16.07 -6.66
C ASP A 235 3.08 -14.60 -6.19
N HIS A 236 3.08 -14.39 -4.86
CA HIS A 236 2.94 -13.07 -4.24
C HIS A 236 3.93 -12.04 -4.79
N ASN A 237 5.20 -12.41 -4.93
CA ASN A 237 6.29 -11.49 -5.27
C ASN A 237 6.53 -11.36 -6.77
N SER A 238 6.18 -12.38 -7.55
CA SER A 238 6.45 -12.43 -9.00
C SER A 238 5.31 -11.81 -9.84
N ILE A 239 4.19 -11.40 -9.24
CA ILE A 239 3.04 -10.85 -9.96
C ILE A 239 3.38 -9.67 -10.87
N PHE A 240 4.33 -8.82 -10.45
CA PHE A 240 4.79 -7.66 -11.23
C PHE A 240 5.54 -8.04 -12.51
N ALA A 241 6.06 -9.26 -12.59
CA ALA A 241 6.78 -9.78 -13.76
C ALA A 241 5.84 -10.33 -14.84
N CYS A 242 4.53 -10.45 -14.56
CA CYS A 242 3.56 -10.92 -15.54
C CYS A 242 3.42 -9.93 -16.69
N PRO A 243 3.52 -10.35 -17.96
CA PRO A 243 3.55 -9.45 -19.12
C PRO A 243 2.34 -8.51 -19.21
N GLN A 244 1.16 -8.97 -18.79
CA GLN A 244 -0.08 -8.18 -18.84
C GLN A 244 -0.26 -7.24 -17.65
N PHE A 245 0.53 -7.41 -16.56
CA PHE A 245 0.31 -6.72 -15.30
C PHE A 245 0.34 -5.19 -15.45
N THR A 246 1.40 -4.65 -16.07
CA THR A 246 1.54 -3.22 -16.28
C THR A 246 0.42 -2.65 -17.14
N SER A 247 0.05 -3.33 -18.25
CA SER A 247 -1.03 -2.86 -19.11
C SER A 247 -2.39 -2.89 -18.42
N ASP A 248 -2.61 -3.86 -17.55
CA ASP A 248 -3.87 -3.97 -16.80
C ASP A 248 -3.97 -2.90 -15.69
N ILE A 249 -2.87 -2.56 -15.00
CA ILE A 249 -2.84 -1.40 -14.10
C ILE A 249 -3.16 -0.12 -14.88
N MET A 250 -2.50 0.12 -16.00
CA MET A 250 -2.68 1.33 -16.80
C MET A 250 -4.11 1.48 -17.30
N LYS A 251 -4.79 0.38 -17.66
CA LYS A 251 -6.22 0.37 -18.06
C LYS A 251 -7.16 0.66 -16.89
N ALA A 252 -6.81 0.24 -15.68
CA ALA A 252 -7.61 0.47 -14.48
C ALA A 252 -7.45 1.90 -13.91
N LEU A 253 -6.43 2.64 -14.34
CA LEU A 253 -6.18 4.03 -13.95
C LEU A 253 -6.91 4.99 -14.90
N PRO A 254 -7.86 5.82 -14.42
CA PRO A 254 -8.54 6.79 -15.27
C PRO A 254 -7.55 7.80 -15.86
N LEU A 255 -7.81 8.20 -17.08
CA LEU A 255 -7.28 9.41 -17.66
C LEU A 255 -8.17 10.60 -17.26
N ASN A 256 -7.68 11.83 -17.42
CA ASN A 256 -8.59 12.97 -17.42
C ASN A 256 -9.63 12.69 -18.52
N ARG A 257 -10.90 12.57 -18.16
CA ARG A 257 -11.93 12.81 -19.14
C ARG A 257 -11.80 14.30 -19.48
N GLU A 258 -11.37 14.59 -20.68
CA GLU A 258 -11.76 15.85 -21.30
C GLU A 258 -13.25 15.95 -21.02
N THR A 259 -13.67 17.03 -20.40
CA THR A 259 -15.08 17.35 -20.31
C THR A 259 -15.57 17.31 -21.74
N ASP A 260 -16.34 16.28 -22.10
CA ASP A 260 -17.21 16.33 -23.26
C ASP A 260 -18.09 17.56 -23.05
N VAL A 261 -17.62 18.69 -23.51
CA VAL A 261 -18.47 19.83 -23.78
C VAL A 261 -19.29 19.37 -24.98
N GLU A 262 -20.45 18.77 -24.68
CA GLU A 262 -21.51 18.68 -25.67
C GLU A 262 -21.76 20.10 -26.16
N GLU A 263 -21.26 20.38 -27.37
CA GLU A 263 -21.83 21.43 -28.19
C GLU A 263 -23.27 21.01 -28.50
N ALA A 264 -24.19 21.65 -27.78
CA ALA A 264 -25.61 21.66 -28.10
C ALA A 264 -25.95 22.94 -28.86
#